data_7386dab6877a6ca35c5a7eb584091634
#
_entry.id   7386dab6877a6ca35c5a7eb584091634
#
_cell.length_a   1.000
_cell.length_b   1.000
_cell.length_c   1.000
_cell.angle_alpha   90.00
_cell.angle_beta   90.00
_cell.angle_gamma   90.00
#
_symmetry.space_group_name_H-M   'P 1'
#
loop_
_entity.id
_entity.type
_entity.pdbx_description
1 polymer ?
#
loop_
_entity_poly.entity_id
_entity_poly.type
_entity_poly.pdbx_seq_one_letter_code
_entity_poly.pdbx_strand_id
1 'polypeptide(L)'
;MKQRYVGLRNEVNGGMTHFGQMVRDGWVFGIIPETQDCANWDAGQMQLLYEKVYAEWEKYAHLPSRLPDELRARHAKIYQDAITHAKASGWNP
;
A
#
# COMPACT_ATOMS: atom_id res chain seq x y z
N MET A 1 12.19 -21.36 -9.49
CA MET A 1 10.78 -21.05 -9.30
C MET A 1 10.64 -19.58 -8.92
N LYS A 2 9.84 -18.82 -9.65
CA LYS A 2 9.64 -17.40 -9.32
C LYS A 2 8.73 -17.25 -8.13
N GLN A 3 9.14 -16.51 -7.14
CA GLN A 3 8.28 -16.15 -6.04
C GLN A 3 7.25 -15.11 -6.51
N ARG A 4 6.03 -15.26 -6.03
CA ARG A 4 4.96 -14.32 -6.31
C ARG A 4 4.43 -13.75 -4.99
N TYR A 5 3.97 -12.51 -5.05
CA TYR A 5 3.40 -11.86 -3.87
C TYR A 5 2.10 -12.57 -3.47
N VAL A 6 1.94 -12.81 -2.18
CA VAL A 6 0.75 -13.48 -1.65
C VAL A 6 -0.50 -12.61 -1.71
N GLY A 7 -0.36 -11.31 -1.89
CA GLY A 7 -1.46 -10.38 -1.84
C GLY A 7 -1.62 -9.75 -0.47
N LEU A 8 -1.96 -8.46 -0.44
CA LEU A 8 -2.06 -7.71 0.81
C LEU A 8 -3.03 -8.37 1.80
N ARG A 9 -4.17 -8.84 1.31
CA ARG A 9 -5.21 -9.41 2.17
C ARG A 9 -4.83 -10.77 2.75
N ASN A 10 -3.81 -11.40 2.18
CA ASN A 10 -3.32 -12.71 2.62
C ASN A 10 -2.03 -12.63 3.44
N GLU A 11 -1.51 -11.42 3.67
CA GLU A 11 -0.30 -11.26 4.48
C GLU A 11 -0.60 -11.46 5.95
N VAL A 12 0.39 -12.00 6.66
CA VAL A 12 0.31 -12.12 8.12
C VAL A 12 0.40 -10.72 8.77
N ASN A 13 -0.08 -10.60 9.99
CA ASN A 13 -0.06 -9.34 10.75
C ASN A 13 -0.78 -8.19 10.02
N GLY A 14 -1.80 -8.53 9.23
CA GLY A 14 -2.64 -7.53 8.56
C GLY A 14 -1.94 -6.78 7.45
N GLY A 15 -0.85 -7.32 6.91
CA GLY A 15 -0.17 -6.69 5.78
C GLY A 15 0.69 -5.48 6.16
N MET A 16 1.16 -5.42 7.40
CA MET A 16 2.04 -4.33 7.85
C MET A 16 3.48 -4.61 7.42
N THR A 17 3.70 -4.64 6.12
CA THR A 17 4.99 -4.94 5.48
C THR A 17 5.33 -3.84 4.48
N HIS A 18 6.57 -3.86 3.97
CA HIS A 18 6.99 -2.95 2.92
C HIS A 18 6.11 -3.09 1.67
N PHE A 19 5.86 -4.33 1.23
CA PHE A 19 5.00 -4.56 0.07
C PHE A 19 3.56 -4.14 0.34
N GLY A 20 3.06 -4.41 1.54
CA GLY A 20 1.72 -3.98 1.93
C GLY A 20 1.56 -2.47 1.88
N GLN A 21 2.56 -1.74 2.37
CA GLN A 21 2.57 -0.28 2.29
C GLN A 21 2.53 0.20 0.84
N MET A 22 3.31 -0.44 -0.01
CA MET A 22 3.37 -0.09 -1.44
C MET A 22 2.02 -0.28 -2.13
N VAL A 23 1.32 -1.38 -1.83
CA VAL A 23 -0.02 -1.63 -2.38
C VAL A 23 -1.00 -0.55 -1.88
N ARG A 24 -0.97 -0.23 -0.61
CA ARG A 24 -1.85 0.82 -0.04
C ARG A 24 -1.58 2.18 -0.66
N ASP A 25 -0.33 2.53 -0.86
CA ASP A 25 0.01 3.79 -1.52
C ASP A 25 -0.47 3.80 -2.97
N GLY A 26 -0.44 2.65 -3.64
CA GLY A 26 -1.05 2.51 -4.96
C GLY A 26 -2.55 2.82 -4.93
N TRP A 27 -3.24 2.44 -3.88
CA TRP A 27 -4.66 2.78 -3.68
C TRP A 27 -4.84 4.28 -3.44
N VAL A 28 -3.99 4.87 -2.60
CA VAL A 28 -4.07 6.31 -2.27
C VAL A 28 -3.97 7.14 -3.54
N PHE A 29 -3.02 6.84 -4.40
CA PHE A 29 -2.79 7.62 -5.62
C PHE A 29 -3.64 7.19 -6.81
N GLY A 30 -4.49 6.18 -6.63
CA GLY A 30 -5.34 5.69 -7.71
C GLY A 30 -4.57 4.98 -8.82
N ILE A 31 -3.36 4.50 -8.55
CA ILE A 31 -2.56 3.73 -9.51
C ILE A 31 -3.20 2.37 -9.74
N ILE A 32 -3.71 1.76 -8.67
CA ILE A 32 -4.47 0.52 -8.71
C ILE A 32 -5.76 0.73 -7.90
N PRO A 33 -6.86 0.04 -8.24
CA PRO A 33 -8.09 0.15 -7.46
C PRO A 33 -7.97 -0.55 -6.10
N GLU A 34 -8.78 -0.13 -5.14
CA GLU A 34 -8.76 -0.71 -3.79
C GLU A 34 -9.19 -2.17 -3.76
N THR A 35 -9.75 -2.67 -4.85
CA THR A 35 -10.08 -4.08 -5.01
C THR A 35 -8.87 -4.93 -5.41
N GLN A 36 -7.77 -4.30 -5.83
CA GLN A 36 -6.55 -4.99 -6.25
C GLN A 36 -5.58 -5.09 -5.09
N ASP A 37 -5.32 -6.30 -4.63
CA ASP A 37 -4.35 -6.53 -3.55
C ASP A 37 -3.03 -7.10 -4.04
N CYS A 38 -2.85 -7.18 -5.37
CA CYS A 38 -1.62 -7.64 -6.02
C CYS A 38 -1.29 -9.11 -5.78
N ALA A 39 -2.28 -9.92 -5.40
CA ALA A 39 -2.07 -11.36 -5.24
C ALA A 39 -1.52 -11.97 -6.52
N ASN A 40 -0.51 -12.82 -6.40
CA ASN A 40 0.15 -13.52 -7.50
C ASN A 40 0.96 -12.62 -8.45
N TRP A 41 1.18 -11.37 -8.09
CA TRP A 41 2.03 -10.51 -8.89
C TRP A 41 3.50 -10.97 -8.78
N ASP A 42 4.19 -10.94 -9.91
CA ASP A 42 5.62 -11.26 -9.93
C ASP A 42 6.48 -10.04 -9.58
N ALA A 43 7.80 -10.25 -9.50
CA ALA A 43 8.72 -9.18 -9.13
C ALA A 43 8.69 -8.00 -10.10
N GLY A 44 8.48 -8.26 -11.39
CA GLY A 44 8.40 -7.18 -12.39
C GLY A 44 7.18 -6.31 -12.20
N GLN A 45 6.04 -6.92 -11.92
CA GLN A 45 4.80 -6.17 -11.64
C GLN A 45 4.93 -5.34 -10.36
N MET A 46 5.51 -5.92 -9.32
CA MET A 46 5.73 -5.20 -8.06
C MET A 46 6.72 -4.04 -8.25
N GLN A 47 7.75 -4.23 -9.07
CA GLN A 47 8.72 -3.17 -9.35
C GLN A 47 8.06 -2.00 -10.08
N LEU A 48 7.20 -2.28 -11.06
CA LEU A 48 6.46 -1.22 -11.76
C LEU A 48 5.56 -0.44 -10.82
N LEU A 49 4.89 -1.13 -9.91
CA LEU A 49 4.06 -0.46 -8.90
C LEU A 49 4.91 0.44 -8.02
N TYR A 50 6.06 -0.07 -7.55
CA TYR A 50 6.99 0.70 -6.74
C TYR A 50 7.41 2.00 -7.46
N GLU A 51 7.79 1.89 -8.71
CA GLU A 51 8.25 3.04 -9.50
C GLU A 51 7.16 4.10 -9.63
N LYS A 52 5.92 3.67 -9.88
CA LYS A 52 4.79 4.58 -10.02
C LYS A 52 4.43 5.25 -8.70
N VAL A 53 4.44 4.49 -7.60
CA VAL A 53 4.19 5.02 -6.27
C VAL A 53 5.27 6.04 -5.89
N TYR A 54 6.53 5.68 -6.13
CA TYR A 54 7.66 6.57 -5.83
C TYR A 54 7.55 7.89 -6.60
N ALA A 55 7.22 7.82 -7.89
CA ALA A 55 7.07 9.01 -8.72
C ALA A 55 5.96 9.93 -8.20
N GLU A 56 4.86 9.36 -7.70
CA GLU A 56 3.80 10.18 -7.11
C GLU A 56 4.26 10.83 -5.80
N TRP A 57 4.94 10.09 -4.93
CA TRP A 57 5.44 10.65 -3.69
C TRP A 57 6.46 11.77 -3.90
N GLU A 58 7.27 11.70 -4.95
CA GLU A 58 8.23 12.77 -5.24
C GLU A 58 7.56 14.13 -5.37
N LYS A 59 6.35 14.18 -5.91
CA LYS A 59 5.59 15.42 -6.07
C LYS A 59 5.30 16.10 -4.73
N TYR A 60 5.35 15.35 -3.66
CA TYR A 60 5.00 15.81 -2.30
C TYR A 60 6.17 15.67 -1.33
N ALA A 61 7.40 15.59 -1.86
CA ALA A 61 8.63 15.47 -1.06
C ALA A 61 8.59 14.26 -0.11
N HIS A 62 7.84 13.21 -0.46
CA HIS A 62 7.66 11.99 0.34
C HIS A 62 7.06 12.28 1.74
N LEU A 63 6.29 13.35 1.87
CA LEU A 63 5.68 13.75 3.13
C LEU A 63 4.16 13.72 3.04
N PRO A 64 3.48 12.88 3.85
CA PRO A 64 2.02 12.87 3.87
C PRO A 64 1.40 14.23 4.17
N SER A 65 2.07 15.05 4.98
CA SER A 65 1.60 16.39 5.32
C SER A 65 1.54 17.34 4.14
N ARG A 66 2.20 17.01 3.02
CA ARG A 66 2.19 17.82 1.80
C ARG A 66 1.14 17.40 0.79
N LEU A 67 0.42 16.32 1.06
CA LEU A 67 -0.66 15.88 0.19
C LEU A 67 -1.80 16.91 0.17
N PRO A 68 -2.43 17.14 -0.99
CA PRO A 68 -3.66 17.93 -1.02
C PRO A 68 -4.72 17.31 -0.12
N ASP A 69 -5.67 18.13 0.34
CA ASP A 69 -6.66 17.73 1.34
C ASP A 69 -7.36 16.40 0.99
N GLU A 70 -7.77 16.24 -0.27
CA GLU A 70 -8.46 15.04 -0.71
C GLU A 70 -7.58 13.79 -0.61
N LEU A 71 -6.33 13.87 -1.09
CA LEU A 71 -5.39 12.77 -1.01
C LEU A 71 -4.97 12.49 0.43
N ARG A 72 -4.82 13.53 1.23
CA ARG A 72 -4.46 13.37 2.64
C ARG A 72 -5.55 12.64 3.41
N ALA A 73 -6.81 12.99 3.16
CA ALA A 73 -7.94 12.30 3.78
C ALA A 73 -8.02 10.84 3.37
N ARG A 74 -7.78 10.56 2.08
CA ARG A 74 -7.78 9.20 1.56
C ARG A 74 -6.64 8.37 2.14
N HIS A 75 -5.45 8.95 2.22
CA HIS A 75 -4.29 8.32 2.85
C HIS A 75 -4.60 7.99 4.31
N ALA A 76 -5.11 8.96 5.07
CA ALA A 76 -5.44 8.77 6.48
C ALA A 76 -6.46 7.64 6.67
N LYS A 77 -7.50 7.60 5.85
CA LYS A 77 -8.53 6.56 5.95
C LYS A 77 -7.97 5.18 5.65
N ILE A 78 -7.21 5.04 4.56
CA ILE A 78 -6.65 3.76 4.15
C ILE A 78 -5.71 3.24 5.23
N TYR A 79 -4.85 4.08 5.79
CA TYR A 79 -3.90 3.65 6.81
C TYR A 79 -4.57 3.44 8.18
N GLN A 80 -5.60 4.21 8.51
CA GLN A 80 -6.37 3.97 9.74
C GLN A 80 -7.07 2.60 9.67
N ASP A 81 -7.71 2.31 8.55
CA ASP A 81 -8.34 1.01 8.34
C ASP A 81 -7.32 -0.13 8.40
N ALA A 82 -6.13 0.10 7.83
CA ALA A 82 -5.05 -0.88 7.84
C ALA A 82 -4.58 -1.19 9.26
N ILE A 83 -4.37 -0.17 10.08
CA ILE A 83 -3.92 -0.33 11.47
C ILE A 83 -4.99 -1.06 12.27
N THR A 84 -6.26 -0.70 12.11
CA THR A 84 -7.37 -1.35 12.80
C THR A 84 -7.42 -2.84 12.44
N HIS A 85 -7.30 -3.15 11.15
CA HIS A 85 -7.30 -4.53 10.68
C HIS A 85 -6.08 -5.31 11.21
N ALA A 86 -4.91 -4.69 11.18
CA ALA A 86 -3.67 -5.32 11.65
C ALA A 86 -3.75 -5.68 13.13
N LYS A 87 -4.26 -4.76 13.95
CA LYS A 87 -4.43 -5.02 15.39
C LYS A 87 -5.41 -6.14 15.65
N ALA A 88 -6.49 -6.20 14.87
CA ALA A 88 -7.47 -7.28 14.99
C ALA A 88 -6.88 -8.63 14.59
N SER A 89 -5.84 -8.63 13.73
CA SER A 89 -5.14 -9.83 13.28
C SER A 89 -3.94 -10.20 14.15
N GLY A 90 -3.71 -9.48 15.26
CA GLY A 90 -2.66 -9.81 16.22
C GLY A 90 -1.37 -9.01 16.06
N TRP A 91 -1.34 -8.00 15.21
CA TRP A 91 -0.16 -7.15 15.05
C TRP A 91 0.01 -6.22 16.27
N ASN A 92 1.22 -6.19 16.82
CA ASN A 92 1.61 -5.29 17.89
C ASN A 92 2.67 -4.34 17.39
N PRO A 93 2.38 -3.03 17.38
CA PRO A 93 3.37 -2.05 16.97
C PRO A 93 4.53 -1.92 17.95
#